data_b10951f67974e2b1a9e7ab3e3d0ebcb6
#
_entry.id   b10951f67974e2b1a9e7ab3e3d0ebcb6
#
_cell.length_a   1.000
_cell.length_b   1.000
_cell.length_c   1.000
_cell.angle_alpha   90.00
_cell.angle_beta   90.00
_cell.angle_gamma   90.00
#
_symmetry.space_group_name_H-M   'P 1'
#
loop_
_entity.id
_entity.type
_entity.pdbx_description
1 polymer ?
#
loop_
_entity_poly.entity_id
_entity_poly.type
_entity_poly.pdbx_seq_one_letter_code
_entity_poly.pdbx_strand_id
1 'polypeptide(L)'
;MKLPLSWLSDYTDMTGITPKEYDAKLTMSGSKVEEVYYLGAEIENVVTGKILSVVDHPDSDHLKICQLDLGDGEPVQIVTGAPNVTPESVGEICPVAKHKSTLPGGVKITKGKLRGVPSNGMMCSFQELGLSHGCVPYACENGILFLPAGTPVGEDIKKVLGLDDWVSDFEITSNRPDC
;
A
#
# COMPACT_ATOMS: atom_id res chain seq x y z
N MET A 1 15.60 -8.57 15.89
CA MET A 1 15.74 -7.13 15.56
C MET A 1 15.51 -6.93 14.07
N LYS A 2 14.59 -6.04 13.70
CA LYS A 2 14.21 -5.84 12.29
C LYS A 2 14.96 -4.67 11.68
N LEU A 3 15.58 -4.91 10.52
CA LEU A 3 16.38 -3.93 9.81
C LEU A 3 15.94 -3.87 8.33
N PRO A 4 15.32 -2.77 7.88
CA PRO A 4 15.04 -2.53 6.47
C PRO A 4 16.34 -2.35 5.67
N LEU A 5 16.42 -2.92 4.47
CA LEU A 5 17.62 -2.78 3.64
C LEU A 5 17.79 -1.38 3.09
N SER A 6 16.69 -0.64 2.90
CA SER A 6 16.76 0.78 2.51
C SER A 6 17.51 1.62 3.55
N TRP A 7 17.36 1.35 4.85
CA TRP A 7 18.09 2.07 5.91
C TRP A 7 19.60 1.80 5.87
N LEU A 8 19.98 0.61 5.45
CA LEU A 8 21.42 0.29 5.29
C LEU A 8 22.06 1.08 4.17
N SER A 9 21.33 1.37 3.10
CA SER A 9 21.84 2.14 1.98
C SER A 9 22.20 3.58 2.34
N ASP A 10 21.68 4.10 3.47
CA ASP A 10 22.10 5.40 4.02
C ASP A 10 23.52 5.38 4.63
N TYR A 11 24.01 4.19 4.99
CA TYR A 11 25.30 4.01 5.68
C TYR A 11 26.35 3.29 4.84
N THR A 12 25.94 2.48 3.88
CA THR A 12 26.84 1.68 3.05
C THR A 12 26.28 1.45 1.66
N ASP A 13 27.16 1.26 0.69
CA ASP A 13 26.76 0.92 -0.67
C ASP A 13 26.23 -0.52 -0.72
N MET A 14 24.93 -0.63 -1.01
CA MET A 14 24.21 -1.89 -1.17
C MET A 14 24.02 -2.28 -2.65
N THR A 15 24.62 -1.55 -3.58
CA THR A 15 24.47 -1.78 -5.02
C THR A 15 24.88 -3.18 -5.42
N GLY A 16 23.97 -3.90 -6.07
CA GLY A 16 24.24 -5.25 -6.57
C GLY A 16 24.24 -6.36 -5.50
N ILE A 17 23.92 -6.03 -4.25
CA ILE A 17 23.79 -7.03 -3.17
C ILE A 17 22.32 -7.46 -3.08
N THR A 18 22.07 -8.74 -3.29
CA THR A 18 20.74 -9.29 -3.09
C THR A 18 20.43 -9.51 -1.60
N PRO A 19 19.16 -9.47 -1.17
CA PRO A 19 18.79 -9.74 0.22
C PRO A 19 19.31 -11.08 0.75
N LYS A 20 19.33 -12.10 -0.10
CA LYS A 20 19.86 -13.43 0.23
C LYS A 20 21.38 -13.45 0.43
N GLU A 21 22.11 -12.71 -0.38
CA GLU A 21 23.59 -12.58 -0.23
C GLU A 21 23.95 -11.80 1.03
N TYR A 22 23.17 -10.76 1.33
CA TYR A 22 23.31 -9.98 2.53
C TYR A 22 23.08 -10.84 3.78
N ASP A 23 22.00 -11.60 3.83
CA ASP A 23 21.67 -12.55 4.89
C ASP A 23 22.81 -13.55 5.12
N ALA A 24 23.28 -14.21 4.06
CA ALA A 24 24.36 -15.19 4.17
C ALA A 24 25.65 -14.58 4.73
N LYS A 25 26.04 -13.39 4.27
CA LYS A 25 27.26 -12.70 4.74
C LYS A 25 27.16 -12.28 6.20
N LEU A 26 26.00 -11.77 6.62
CA LEU A 26 25.78 -11.35 8.01
C LEU A 26 25.76 -12.53 8.97
N THR A 27 25.05 -13.60 8.61
CA THR A 27 25.05 -14.83 9.41
C THR A 27 26.46 -15.39 9.56
N MET A 28 27.25 -15.42 8.50
CA MET A 28 28.67 -15.85 8.57
C MET A 28 29.55 -14.90 9.38
N SER A 29 29.20 -13.62 9.49
CA SER A 29 29.93 -12.65 10.33
C SER A 29 29.57 -12.72 11.82
N GLY A 30 28.65 -13.60 12.21
CA GLY A 30 28.23 -13.82 13.60
C GLY A 30 26.93 -13.09 14.01
N SER A 31 26.26 -12.46 13.06
CA SER A 31 24.92 -11.85 13.26
C SER A 31 23.89 -12.70 12.55
N LYS A 32 23.24 -13.63 13.29
CA LYS A 32 22.30 -14.58 12.71
C LYS A 32 21.06 -13.87 12.20
N VAL A 33 20.77 -13.98 10.90
CA VAL A 33 19.48 -13.60 10.32
C VAL A 33 18.52 -14.79 10.44
N GLU A 34 17.35 -14.57 11.01
CA GLU A 34 16.31 -15.59 11.14
C GLU A 34 15.39 -15.62 9.94
N GLU A 35 15.02 -14.45 9.46
CA GLU A 35 14.10 -14.30 8.34
C GLU A 35 14.45 -13.08 7.49
N VAL A 36 14.26 -13.21 6.19
CA VAL A 36 14.28 -12.09 5.24
C VAL A 36 12.95 -12.07 4.48
N TYR A 37 12.23 -10.97 4.55
CA TYR A 37 10.94 -10.85 3.89
C TYR A 37 10.77 -9.49 3.20
N TYR A 38 9.92 -9.47 2.18
CA TYR A 38 9.57 -8.27 1.42
C TYR A 38 8.27 -7.68 1.98
N LEU A 39 8.29 -6.39 2.37
CA LEU A 39 7.15 -5.73 3.01
C LEU A 39 5.91 -5.70 2.12
N GLY A 40 6.09 -5.46 0.83
CA GLY A 40 5.01 -5.38 -0.15
C GLY A 40 4.56 -6.72 -0.75
N ALA A 41 4.96 -7.87 -0.17
CA ALA A 41 4.75 -9.19 -0.77
C ALA A 41 3.27 -9.53 -1.06
N GLU A 42 2.36 -9.06 -0.21
CA GLU A 42 0.93 -9.35 -0.32
C GLU A 42 0.14 -8.30 -1.11
N ILE A 43 0.80 -7.24 -1.61
CA ILE A 43 0.15 -6.15 -2.33
C ILE A 43 0.56 -6.21 -3.80
N GLU A 44 -0.42 -6.44 -4.68
CA GLU A 44 -0.21 -6.46 -6.12
C GLU A 44 -1.22 -5.59 -6.86
N ASN A 45 -0.76 -4.85 -7.85
CA ASN A 45 -1.59 -4.03 -8.76
C ASN A 45 -2.48 -3.00 -8.03
N VAL A 46 -1.92 -2.38 -6.97
CA VAL A 46 -2.52 -1.25 -6.26
C VAL A 46 -1.73 0.01 -6.58
N VAL A 47 -2.40 1.04 -7.07
CA VAL A 47 -1.78 2.30 -7.51
C VAL A 47 -2.42 3.49 -6.81
N THR A 48 -1.78 4.63 -6.88
CA THR A 48 -2.38 5.90 -6.42
C THR A 48 -3.38 6.40 -7.47
N GLY A 49 -4.54 6.86 -7.02
CA GLY A 49 -5.57 7.44 -7.88
C GLY A 49 -6.08 8.75 -7.33
N LYS A 50 -6.33 9.72 -8.21
CA LYS A 50 -6.92 11.01 -7.86
C LYS A 50 -8.42 10.99 -8.12
N ILE A 51 -9.21 11.45 -7.15
CA ILE A 51 -10.66 11.56 -7.29
C ILE A 51 -11.00 12.77 -8.18
N LEU A 52 -11.66 12.51 -9.30
CA LEU A 52 -12.10 13.52 -10.25
C LEU A 52 -13.53 13.98 -10.00
N SER A 53 -14.41 13.07 -9.60
CA SER A 53 -15.81 13.38 -9.25
C SER A 53 -16.37 12.38 -8.25
N VAL A 54 -17.32 12.84 -7.47
CA VAL A 54 -18.09 12.03 -6.52
C VAL A 54 -19.56 12.37 -6.68
N VAL A 55 -20.38 11.36 -6.97
CA VAL A 55 -21.84 11.52 -7.07
C VAL A 55 -22.55 10.46 -6.25
N ASP A 56 -23.77 10.76 -5.81
CA ASP A 56 -24.57 9.81 -5.06
C ASP A 56 -25.02 8.63 -5.93
N HIS A 57 -25.12 7.46 -5.32
CA HIS A 57 -25.62 6.29 -6.01
C HIS A 57 -27.15 6.37 -6.11
N PRO A 58 -27.77 6.15 -7.29
CA PRO A 58 -29.20 6.33 -7.48
C PRO A 58 -30.07 5.41 -6.60
N ASP A 59 -29.57 4.24 -6.26
CA ASP A 59 -30.31 3.21 -5.50
C ASP A 59 -29.73 2.97 -4.10
N SER A 60 -28.98 3.93 -3.53
CA SER A 60 -28.36 3.77 -2.21
C SER A 60 -27.97 5.08 -1.56
N ASP A 61 -28.40 5.27 -0.33
CA ASP A 61 -28.07 6.45 0.50
C ASP A 61 -26.62 6.43 1.03
N HIS A 62 -25.95 5.26 0.97
CA HIS A 62 -24.62 5.06 1.55
C HIS A 62 -23.51 4.88 0.50
N LEU A 63 -23.87 4.61 -0.77
CA LEU A 63 -22.88 4.39 -1.81
C LEU A 63 -22.63 5.68 -2.59
N LYS A 64 -21.39 5.87 -2.98
CA LYS A 64 -20.93 6.94 -3.86
C LYS A 64 -20.33 6.33 -5.13
N ILE A 65 -20.57 6.97 -6.26
CA ILE A 65 -19.93 6.65 -7.55
C ILE A 65 -18.85 7.68 -7.77
N CYS A 66 -17.61 7.20 -7.88
CA CYS A 66 -16.44 8.04 -8.06
C CYS A 66 -15.81 7.79 -9.43
N GLN A 67 -15.35 8.85 -10.09
CA GLN A 67 -14.45 8.76 -11.22
C GLN A 67 -13.05 9.09 -10.74
N LEU A 68 -12.08 8.24 -11.04
CA LEU A 68 -10.70 8.39 -10.61
C LEU A 68 -9.75 8.42 -11.81
N ASP A 69 -8.77 9.29 -11.74
CA ASP A 69 -7.60 9.26 -12.62
C ASP A 69 -6.54 8.34 -11.97
N LEU A 70 -6.11 7.33 -12.71
CA LEU A 70 -5.07 6.38 -12.29
C LEU A 70 -3.77 6.57 -13.08
N GLY A 71 -3.62 7.69 -13.80
CA GLY A 71 -2.45 7.96 -14.64
C GLY A 71 -2.48 7.29 -16.02
N ASP A 72 -3.49 6.49 -16.32
CA ASP A 72 -3.63 5.76 -17.59
C ASP A 72 -4.38 6.57 -18.68
N GLY A 73 -4.78 7.81 -18.36
CA GLY A 73 -5.42 8.75 -19.29
C GLY A 73 -6.94 8.64 -19.39
N GLU A 74 -7.55 7.53 -18.99
CA GLU A 74 -9.01 7.34 -18.97
C GLU A 74 -9.51 7.23 -17.53
N PRO A 75 -10.57 7.98 -17.14
CA PRO A 75 -11.15 7.87 -15.82
C PRO A 75 -11.70 6.47 -15.52
N VAL A 76 -11.45 5.97 -14.33
CA VAL A 76 -11.93 4.68 -13.87
C VAL A 76 -13.05 4.87 -12.86
N GLN A 77 -14.21 4.25 -13.14
CA GLN A 77 -15.35 4.29 -12.25
C GLN A 77 -15.21 3.28 -11.12
N ILE A 78 -15.32 3.75 -9.89
CA ILE A 78 -15.34 2.94 -8.67
C ILE A 78 -16.52 3.35 -7.79
N VAL A 79 -17.23 2.37 -7.25
CA VAL A 79 -18.31 2.57 -6.29
C VAL A 79 -17.78 2.25 -4.90
N THR A 80 -18.02 3.15 -3.94
CA THR A 80 -17.58 3.00 -2.56
C THR A 80 -18.69 3.30 -1.57
N GLY A 81 -18.63 2.67 -0.39
CA GLY A 81 -19.47 2.97 0.77
C GLY A 81 -18.70 3.64 1.90
N ALA A 82 -17.49 4.13 1.64
CA ALA A 82 -16.66 4.74 2.67
C ALA A 82 -17.27 6.10 3.12
N PRO A 83 -17.43 6.31 4.44
CA PRO A 83 -18.12 7.49 4.97
C PRO A 83 -17.35 8.79 4.79
N ASN A 84 -16.02 8.72 4.61
CA ASN A 84 -15.16 9.87 4.40
C ASN A 84 -15.04 10.30 2.93
N VAL A 85 -15.70 9.60 2.01
CA VAL A 85 -15.76 10.00 0.59
C VAL A 85 -17.00 10.86 0.37
N THR A 86 -16.79 12.15 0.17
CA THR A 86 -17.81 13.16 -0.04
C THR A 86 -17.53 13.98 -1.29
N PRO A 87 -18.44 14.81 -1.80
CA PRO A 87 -18.13 15.72 -2.91
C PRO A 87 -16.91 16.63 -2.68
N GLU A 88 -16.59 16.91 -1.41
CA GLU A 88 -15.40 17.68 -1.01
C GLU A 88 -14.09 16.91 -1.19
N SER A 89 -14.16 15.57 -1.32
CA SER A 89 -12.99 14.72 -1.56
C SER A 89 -12.48 14.78 -3.02
N VAL A 90 -13.10 15.59 -3.87
CA VAL A 90 -12.60 15.81 -5.24
C VAL A 90 -11.22 16.46 -5.18
N GLY A 91 -10.25 15.84 -5.84
CA GLY A 91 -8.85 16.27 -5.82
C GLY A 91 -7.97 15.48 -4.84
N GLU A 92 -8.55 14.77 -3.88
CA GLU A 92 -7.82 13.89 -2.97
C GLU A 92 -7.22 12.69 -3.71
N ILE A 93 -6.10 12.19 -3.19
CA ILE A 93 -5.38 11.03 -3.74
C ILE A 93 -5.53 9.87 -2.76
N CYS A 94 -5.83 8.70 -3.28
CA CYS A 94 -6.03 7.50 -2.47
C CYS A 94 -5.44 6.25 -3.13
N PRO A 95 -5.17 5.17 -2.37
CA PRO A 95 -4.81 3.88 -2.93
C PRO A 95 -6.00 3.25 -3.65
N VAL A 96 -5.74 2.73 -4.85
CA VAL A 96 -6.75 2.10 -5.70
C VAL A 96 -6.28 0.72 -6.11
N ALA A 97 -6.99 -0.30 -5.65
CA ALA A 97 -6.85 -1.68 -6.10
C ALA A 97 -7.54 -1.84 -7.46
N LYS A 98 -6.75 -2.03 -8.51
CA LYS A 98 -7.23 -2.23 -9.89
C LYS A 98 -7.85 -3.63 -10.03
N HIS A 99 -8.46 -3.90 -11.17
CA HIS A 99 -8.91 -5.27 -11.51
C HIS A 99 -7.76 -6.27 -11.47
N LYS A 100 -7.96 -7.42 -10.80
CA LYS A 100 -6.96 -8.46 -10.53
C LYS A 100 -5.86 -8.04 -9.55
N SER A 101 -6.14 -7.08 -8.67
CA SER A 101 -5.26 -6.79 -7.54
C SER A 101 -5.35 -7.88 -6.49
N THR A 102 -4.25 -8.04 -5.76
CA THR A 102 -4.18 -8.83 -4.53
C THR A 102 -3.91 -7.89 -3.37
N LEU A 103 -4.61 -8.08 -2.26
CA LEU A 103 -4.45 -7.37 -1.01
C LEU A 103 -4.06 -8.35 0.09
N PRO A 104 -3.50 -7.86 1.22
CA PRO A 104 -3.14 -8.67 2.38
C PRO A 104 -4.26 -9.64 2.81
N GLY A 105 -3.84 -10.84 3.22
CA GLY A 105 -4.76 -11.95 3.50
C GLY A 105 -5.29 -12.66 2.26
N GLY A 106 -4.71 -12.42 1.07
CA GLY A 106 -5.07 -13.09 -0.18
C GLY A 106 -6.37 -12.59 -0.81
N VAL A 107 -6.86 -11.41 -0.40
CA VAL A 107 -8.09 -10.82 -0.94
C VAL A 107 -7.85 -10.37 -2.38
N LYS A 108 -8.67 -10.89 -3.31
CA LYS A 108 -8.58 -10.55 -4.74
C LYS A 108 -9.68 -9.58 -5.14
N ILE A 109 -9.28 -8.46 -5.73
CA ILE A 109 -10.21 -7.45 -6.23
C ILE A 109 -10.47 -7.68 -7.71
N THR A 110 -11.74 -7.77 -8.08
CA THR A 110 -12.19 -7.93 -9.45
C THR A 110 -13.25 -6.89 -9.80
N LYS A 111 -13.37 -6.59 -11.09
CA LYS A 111 -14.48 -5.78 -11.60
C LYS A 111 -15.80 -6.43 -11.20
N GLY A 112 -16.71 -5.61 -10.74
CA GLY A 112 -18.02 -6.07 -10.28
C GLY A 112 -19.10 -5.02 -10.48
N LYS A 113 -20.28 -5.28 -9.90
CA LYS A 113 -21.37 -4.31 -9.84
C LYS A 113 -21.86 -4.20 -8.41
N LEU A 114 -21.99 -2.98 -7.92
CA LEU A 114 -22.63 -2.69 -6.65
C LEU A 114 -24.00 -2.06 -6.94
N ARG A 115 -25.07 -2.75 -6.51
CA ARG A 115 -26.46 -2.37 -6.79
C ARG A 115 -26.68 -1.93 -8.26
N GLY A 116 -26.18 -2.75 -9.21
CA GLY A 116 -26.35 -2.50 -10.64
C GLY A 116 -25.33 -1.57 -11.29
N VAL A 117 -24.60 -0.75 -10.52
CA VAL A 117 -23.59 0.18 -11.04
C VAL A 117 -22.22 -0.52 -11.13
N PRO A 118 -21.52 -0.45 -12.28
CA PRO A 118 -20.20 -1.05 -12.44
C PRO A 118 -19.16 -0.39 -11.53
N SER A 119 -18.31 -1.23 -10.89
CA SER A 119 -17.11 -0.80 -10.16
C SER A 119 -15.90 -1.55 -10.73
N ASN A 120 -14.92 -0.81 -11.22
CA ASN A 120 -13.76 -1.36 -11.93
C ASN A 120 -12.53 -1.55 -11.02
N GLY A 121 -12.73 -1.53 -9.71
CA GLY A 121 -11.71 -1.65 -8.69
C GLY A 121 -12.26 -1.29 -7.32
N MET A 122 -11.37 -1.00 -6.38
CA MET A 122 -11.72 -0.62 -5.02
C MET A 122 -10.75 0.46 -4.51
N MET A 123 -11.27 1.51 -3.89
CA MET A 123 -10.46 2.42 -3.09
C MET A 123 -10.17 1.76 -1.75
N CYS A 124 -8.92 1.82 -1.27
CA CYS A 124 -8.49 1.07 -0.10
C CYS A 124 -8.35 1.96 1.14
N SER A 125 -8.70 1.39 2.28
CA SER A 125 -8.33 1.87 3.61
C SER A 125 -6.90 1.44 3.94
N PHE A 126 -6.33 1.98 5.02
CA PHE A 126 -5.01 1.55 5.47
C PHE A 126 -5.03 0.10 6.02
N GLN A 127 -6.13 -0.33 6.63
CA GLN A 127 -6.30 -1.70 7.14
C GLN A 127 -6.27 -2.73 6.01
N GLU A 128 -6.92 -2.41 4.87
CA GLU A 128 -6.92 -3.28 3.68
C GLU A 128 -5.52 -3.42 3.06
N LEU A 129 -4.65 -2.45 3.30
CA LEU A 129 -3.24 -2.50 2.92
C LEU A 129 -2.34 -3.18 3.97
N GLY A 130 -2.93 -3.71 5.04
CA GLY A 130 -2.20 -4.36 6.14
C GLY A 130 -1.43 -3.41 7.04
N LEU A 131 -1.72 -2.09 6.97
CA LEU A 131 -1.07 -1.09 7.80
C LEU A 131 -1.78 -0.92 9.14
N SER A 132 -1.03 -0.58 10.17
CA SER A 132 -1.57 -0.13 11.45
C SER A 132 -1.76 1.40 11.44
N HIS A 133 -2.65 1.90 12.29
CA HIS A 133 -2.84 3.35 12.46
C HIS A 133 -1.53 4.06 12.88
N GLY A 134 -0.63 3.36 13.58
CA GLY A 134 0.68 3.90 13.94
C GLY A 134 1.57 4.23 12.74
N CYS A 135 1.39 3.54 11.61
CA CYS A 135 2.13 3.82 10.37
C CYS A 135 1.56 5.04 9.62
N VAL A 136 0.26 5.28 9.74
CA VAL A 136 -0.47 6.37 9.04
C VAL A 136 -1.41 7.10 10.02
N PRO A 137 -0.86 7.83 11.01
CA PRO A 137 -1.64 8.42 12.09
C PRO A 137 -2.61 9.52 11.63
N TYR A 138 -2.44 10.02 10.42
CA TYR A 138 -3.33 10.98 9.79
C TYR A 138 -4.56 10.33 9.10
N ALA A 139 -4.58 9.00 8.98
CA ALA A 139 -5.66 8.28 8.31
C ALA A 139 -6.92 8.20 9.17
N CYS A 140 -8.07 8.27 8.52
CA CYS A 140 -9.35 8.01 9.15
C CYS A 140 -9.48 6.51 9.49
N GLU A 141 -9.89 6.17 10.71
CA GLU A 141 -10.05 4.77 11.14
C GLU A 141 -11.11 4.02 10.34
N ASN A 142 -12.18 4.70 9.95
CA ASN A 142 -13.31 4.11 9.22
C ASN A 142 -13.50 4.78 7.87
N GLY A 143 -12.58 4.53 6.94
CA GLY A 143 -12.68 5.13 5.61
C GLY A 143 -11.50 4.84 4.71
N ILE A 144 -11.51 5.46 3.54
CA ILE A 144 -10.41 5.39 2.58
C ILE A 144 -9.18 6.12 3.13
N LEU A 145 -8.01 5.60 2.86
CA LEU A 145 -6.76 6.28 3.13
C LEU A 145 -6.56 7.41 2.11
N PHE A 146 -6.63 8.66 2.56
CA PHE A 146 -6.18 9.79 1.74
C PHE A 146 -4.69 10.01 1.94
N LEU A 147 -3.97 10.15 0.84
CA LEU A 147 -2.53 10.33 0.81
C LEU A 147 -2.18 11.83 0.88
N PRO A 148 -0.97 12.19 1.33
CA PRO A 148 -0.53 13.59 1.37
C PRO A 148 -0.64 14.29 0.02
N ALA A 149 -0.95 15.57 0.05
CA ALA A 149 -1.01 16.40 -1.15
C ALA A 149 0.33 16.39 -1.90
N GLY A 150 0.26 16.26 -3.23
CA GLY A 150 1.45 16.16 -4.07
C GLY A 150 1.95 14.73 -4.33
N THR A 151 1.31 13.71 -3.76
CA THR A 151 1.59 12.31 -4.14
C THR A 151 1.38 12.11 -5.64
N PRO A 152 2.32 11.47 -6.37
CA PRO A 152 2.17 11.20 -7.79
C PRO A 152 0.95 10.30 -8.06
N VAL A 153 0.22 10.55 -9.13
CA VAL A 153 -0.92 9.72 -9.58
C VAL A 153 -0.42 8.59 -10.48
N GLY A 154 -0.97 7.39 -10.31
CA GLY A 154 -0.61 6.21 -11.11
C GLY A 154 0.64 5.47 -10.62
N GLU A 155 1.25 5.90 -9.51
CA GLU A 155 2.43 5.26 -8.95
C GLU A 155 2.04 4.01 -8.13
N ASP A 156 2.92 3.00 -8.10
CA ASP A 156 2.73 1.81 -7.25
C ASP A 156 2.66 2.24 -5.77
N ILE A 157 1.61 1.82 -5.10
CA ILE A 157 1.37 2.17 -3.70
C ILE A 157 2.49 1.70 -2.76
N LYS A 158 3.18 0.63 -3.10
CA LYS A 158 4.29 0.10 -2.31
C LYS A 158 5.44 1.11 -2.22
N LYS A 159 5.75 1.78 -3.33
CA LYS A 159 6.78 2.83 -3.35
C LYS A 159 6.36 4.06 -2.56
N VAL A 160 5.10 4.47 -2.72
CA VAL A 160 4.56 5.66 -2.04
C VAL A 160 4.52 5.48 -0.52
N LEU A 161 4.21 4.27 -0.05
CA LEU A 161 4.12 3.95 1.37
C LEU A 161 5.42 3.37 1.97
N GLY A 162 6.49 3.28 1.18
CA GLY A 162 7.76 2.71 1.65
C GLY A 162 7.70 1.19 1.90
N LEU A 163 6.77 0.49 1.24
CA LEU A 163 6.61 -0.97 1.35
C LEU A 163 7.42 -1.72 0.28
N ASP A 164 8.07 -1.01 -0.64
CA ASP A 164 8.97 -1.57 -1.64
C ASP A 164 10.36 -1.79 -1.03
N ASP A 165 10.41 -2.58 0.03
CA ASP A 165 11.64 -2.82 0.80
C ASP A 165 11.71 -4.25 1.34
N TRP A 166 12.92 -4.72 1.56
CA TRP A 166 13.23 -5.96 2.22
C TRP A 166 13.63 -5.71 3.67
N VAL A 167 13.19 -6.59 4.55
CA VAL A 167 13.53 -6.52 5.98
C VAL A 167 14.24 -7.80 6.38
N SER A 168 15.41 -7.64 7.01
CA SER A 168 16.10 -8.74 7.69
C SER A 168 15.73 -8.72 9.17
N ASP A 169 15.27 -9.85 9.69
CA ASP A 169 15.01 -10.04 11.12
C ASP A 169 16.15 -10.84 11.75
N PHE A 170 16.79 -10.22 12.75
CA PHE A 170 17.99 -10.75 13.40
C PHE A 170 17.67 -11.34 14.77
N GLU A 171 18.20 -12.51 15.03
CA GLU A 171 18.35 -13.01 16.39
C GLU A 171 19.64 -12.44 17.01
N ILE A 172 19.50 -11.54 17.97
CA ILE A 172 20.65 -11.02 18.73
C ILE A 172 20.98 -12.01 19.82
N THR A 173 22.07 -12.72 19.63
CA THR A 173 22.58 -13.74 20.56
C THR A 173 23.66 -13.15 21.48
N SER A 174 24.02 -13.90 22.54
CA SER A 174 24.98 -13.44 23.56
C SER A 174 26.39 -13.17 23.05
N ASN A 175 26.73 -13.66 21.86
CA ASN A 175 28.01 -13.36 21.20
C ASN A 175 28.10 -11.95 20.58
N ARG A 176 26.95 -11.27 20.45
CA ARG A 176 26.84 -9.90 19.90
C ARG A 176 26.05 -8.98 20.81
N PRO A 177 26.51 -8.80 22.08
CA PRO A 177 25.82 -7.91 23.03
C PRO A 177 25.95 -6.42 22.66
N ASP A 178 26.83 -6.10 21.70
CA ASP A 178 27.04 -4.79 21.11
C ASP A 178 25.94 -4.35 20.10
N CYS A 179 25.15 -5.30 19.64
CA CYS A 179 24.01 -5.05 18.73
C CYS A 179 22.74 -4.67 19.52
#